data_effbc0544f494fcd015b0680e745e952
#
_entry.id   effbc0544f494fcd015b0680e745e952
#
_cell.length_a   1.000
_cell.length_b   1.000
_cell.length_c   1.000
_cell.angle_alpha   90.00
_cell.angle_beta   90.00
_cell.angle_gamma   90.00
#
_symmetry.space_group_name_H-M   'P 1'
#
loop_
_entity.id
_entity.type
_entity.pdbx_description
1 polymer ?
#
loop_
_entity_poly.entity_id
_entity_poly.type
_entity_poly.pdbx_seq_one_letter_code
_entity_poly.pdbx_strand_id
1 'polypeptide(L)'
;MAEAQKLKLIDGWEVVIGIEIHTQLATNSKIFSGSSTEFGQDPNTQASLVDLAMPGVLPVLNEKVVDLAIRFGLGIDAYIDQASVFARKNYFYPDSPKGYQISQMDNPIVGLGHIDIQLEDGTTKRIGVTRAHLEEDAGKSVHDQFEGMSGIDLNRAGTPLLEIVSEPDMRSVEEAVAYIKAIHTLVRWLGISDGNMAEGSFRADCNVSLRRPGQPFGTRCELKNLNSFRFIEQAINVEIERQMEILEYGGSIDQETRLFDPNKMETRSMRSKEEANDYRYFPDPDLLPVIIADEQIEAARAALPELPAARRARFIADFGVTEYDAHVLTLSREMADFYEAVVAAAGGAKQGKVSANWVMGEFSGALNKAGLDLADSPVSAEQLGGMIA
;
A
#
# COMPACT_ATOMS: atom_id res chain seq x y z
N MET A 1 -1.84 30.38 -14.19
CA MET A 1 -1.17 30.69 -12.91
C MET A 1 -1.84 29.76 -11.91
N ALA A 2 -1.13 28.74 -11.46
CA ALA A 2 -1.65 27.83 -10.45
C ALA A 2 -1.89 28.66 -9.17
N GLU A 3 -3.10 28.67 -8.67
CA GLU A 3 -3.38 29.21 -7.34
C GLU A 3 -2.47 28.47 -6.34
N ALA A 4 -1.65 29.26 -5.64
CA ALA A 4 -0.85 28.72 -4.57
C ALA A 4 -1.82 28.13 -3.53
N GLN A 5 -1.85 26.81 -3.45
CA GLN A 5 -2.62 26.09 -2.44
C GLN A 5 -2.24 26.68 -1.08
N LYS A 6 -3.23 27.25 -0.37
CA LYS A 6 -2.99 27.84 0.96
C LYS A 6 -2.46 26.71 1.85
N LEU A 7 -1.20 26.81 2.27
CA LEU A 7 -0.59 25.90 3.23
C LEU A 7 -1.47 25.82 4.48
N LYS A 8 -1.93 24.60 4.80
CA LYS A 8 -2.70 24.35 6.02
C LYS A 8 -1.68 24.28 7.18
N LEU A 9 -1.55 25.36 7.94
CA LEU A 9 -0.64 25.45 9.07
C LEU A 9 -1.38 25.06 10.36
N ILE A 10 -0.71 24.32 11.23
CA ILE A 10 -1.17 24.02 12.59
C ILE A 10 -0.32 24.90 13.52
N ASP A 11 -0.91 25.93 14.12
CA ASP A 11 -0.25 26.90 14.99
C ASP A 11 1.04 27.49 14.41
N GLY A 12 1.03 27.75 13.09
CA GLY A 12 2.17 28.28 12.36
C GLY A 12 3.25 27.26 11.99
N TRP A 13 3.00 25.96 12.23
CA TRP A 13 3.84 24.86 11.78
C TRP A 13 3.31 24.23 10.49
N GLU A 14 4.21 23.90 9.60
CA GLU A 14 3.94 23.08 8.41
C GLU A 14 4.29 21.62 8.73
N VAL A 15 3.29 20.76 8.59
CA VAL A 15 3.48 19.30 8.69
C VAL A 15 4.08 18.78 7.40
N VAL A 16 5.04 17.88 7.50
CA VAL A 16 5.64 17.17 6.36
C VAL A 16 5.58 15.68 6.62
N ILE A 17 4.90 14.96 5.73
CA ILE A 17 4.68 13.53 5.86
C ILE A 17 5.16 12.82 4.60
N GLY A 18 5.95 11.75 4.80
CA GLY A 18 6.29 10.74 3.81
C GLY A 18 5.80 9.38 4.29
N ILE A 19 5.43 8.49 3.36
CA ILE A 19 4.84 7.20 3.69
C ILE A 19 5.57 6.09 2.94
N GLU A 20 5.87 5.01 3.64
CA GLU A 20 6.37 3.75 3.13
C GLU A 20 5.25 2.71 3.24
N ILE A 21 4.87 2.10 2.12
CA ILE A 21 3.82 1.08 2.08
C ILE A 21 4.46 -0.24 1.65
N HIS A 22 4.25 -1.28 2.44
CA HIS A 22 4.61 -2.64 2.11
C HIS A 22 3.36 -3.41 1.73
N THR A 23 3.29 -3.95 0.53
CA THR A 23 2.17 -4.78 0.10
C THR A 23 2.65 -6.14 -0.40
N GLN A 24 2.08 -7.22 0.14
CA GLN A 24 2.35 -8.58 -0.34
C GLN A 24 1.71 -8.76 -1.70
N LEU A 25 2.48 -9.32 -2.64
CA LEU A 25 2.00 -9.56 -3.99
C LEU A 25 1.26 -10.90 -4.10
N ALA A 26 0.15 -10.87 -4.84
CA ALA A 26 -0.76 -12.00 -5.02
C ALA A 26 -0.16 -13.08 -5.95
N THR A 27 0.74 -13.88 -5.39
CA THR A 27 1.36 -15.04 -6.06
C THR A 27 1.06 -16.31 -5.28
N ASN A 28 1.06 -17.45 -5.95
CA ASN A 28 0.85 -18.75 -5.31
C ASN A 28 2.13 -19.30 -4.66
N SER A 29 3.28 -18.77 -5.03
CA SER A 29 4.58 -19.14 -4.49
C SER A 29 5.40 -17.91 -4.12
N LYS A 30 6.38 -18.11 -3.25
CA LYS A 30 7.28 -17.08 -2.75
C LYS A 30 8.14 -16.46 -3.84
N ILE A 31 8.82 -15.35 -3.51
CA ILE A 31 9.62 -14.60 -4.47
C ILE A 31 10.82 -15.40 -5.00
N PHE A 32 11.46 -16.21 -4.14
CA PHE A 32 12.68 -16.93 -4.48
C PHE A 32 12.61 -18.44 -4.24
N SER A 33 11.46 -18.98 -3.88
CA SER A 33 11.23 -20.40 -3.65
C SER A 33 9.83 -20.82 -4.13
N GLY A 34 9.63 -22.14 -4.26
CA GLY A 34 8.35 -22.73 -4.64
C GLY A 34 7.36 -22.94 -3.48
N SER A 35 7.69 -22.49 -2.26
CA SER A 35 6.79 -22.62 -1.12
C SER A 35 5.54 -21.76 -1.31
N SER A 36 4.41 -22.22 -0.75
CA SER A 36 3.13 -21.50 -0.81
C SER A 36 3.17 -20.17 -0.05
N THR A 37 2.38 -19.21 -0.52
CA THR A 37 2.10 -17.93 0.13
C THR A 37 0.76 -17.90 0.84
N GLU A 38 0.04 -19.03 0.91
CA GLU A 38 -1.28 -19.12 1.50
C GLU A 38 -1.27 -18.73 2.98
N PHE A 39 -2.16 -17.84 3.38
CA PHE A 39 -2.27 -17.38 4.77
C PHE A 39 -2.97 -18.41 5.66
N GLY A 40 -2.60 -18.44 6.96
CA GLY A 40 -3.34 -19.19 7.99
C GLY A 40 -2.96 -20.66 8.14
N GLN A 41 -1.92 -21.14 7.46
CA GLN A 41 -1.43 -22.50 7.61
C GLN A 41 -0.66 -22.69 8.93
N ASP A 42 -0.51 -23.94 9.37
CA ASP A 42 0.26 -24.28 10.57
C ASP A 42 1.69 -23.72 10.50
N PRO A 43 2.26 -23.20 11.61
CA PRO A 43 3.58 -22.60 11.62
C PRO A 43 4.67 -23.49 11.00
N ASN A 44 5.52 -22.88 10.20
CA ASN A 44 6.67 -23.53 9.53
C ASN A 44 6.33 -24.65 8.53
N THR A 45 5.08 -24.76 8.06
CA THR A 45 4.69 -25.75 7.07
C THR A 45 4.91 -25.27 5.63
N GLN A 46 5.14 -23.99 5.42
CA GLN A 46 5.34 -23.34 4.12
C GLN A 46 6.72 -22.68 4.04
N ALA A 47 7.76 -23.37 4.49
CA ALA A 47 9.14 -22.90 4.44
C ALA A 47 10.02 -23.97 3.81
N SER A 48 10.59 -23.66 2.63
CA SER A 48 11.54 -24.52 1.92
C SER A 48 12.95 -24.37 2.47
N LEU A 49 13.88 -25.19 1.98
CA LEU A 49 15.30 -25.06 2.33
C LEU A 49 15.88 -23.69 1.95
N VAL A 50 15.36 -23.04 0.90
CA VAL A 50 15.74 -21.66 0.52
C VAL A 50 15.30 -20.67 1.60
N ASP A 51 14.04 -20.76 2.04
CA ASP A 51 13.48 -19.88 3.07
C ASP A 51 14.16 -20.07 4.43
N LEU A 52 14.65 -21.29 4.70
CA LEU A 52 15.40 -21.65 5.91
C LEU A 52 16.89 -21.30 5.83
N ALA A 53 17.36 -20.76 4.70
CA ALA A 53 18.78 -20.43 4.47
C ALA A 53 19.73 -21.63 4.64
N MET A 54 19.33 -22.81 4.21
CA MET A 54 20.18 -23.98 4.33
C MET A 54 21.41 -23.88 3.42
N PRO A 55 22.58 -24.40 3.82
CA PRO A 55 23.79 -24.33 3.01
C PRO A 55 23.62 -24.92 1.60
N GLY A 56 24.04 -24.17 0.59
CA GLY A 56 24.03 -24.61 -0.81
C GLY A 56 22.73 -24.35 -1.59
N VAL A 57 21.73 -23.71 -0.97
CA VAL A 57 20.51 -23.30 -1.67
C VAL A 57 20.76 -22.02 -2.46
N LEU A 58 20.04 -21.86 -3.58
CA LEU A 58 20.08 -20.69 -4.43
C LEU A 58 18.67 -20.13 -4.64
N PRO A 59 18.48 -18.79 -4.62
CA PRO A 59 17.20 -18.16 -4.93
C PRO A 59 16.88 -18.30 -6.42
N VAL A 60 15.60 -18.49 -6.74
CA VAL A 60 15.09 -18.46 -8.12
C VAL A 60 13.92 -17.49 -8.19
N LEU A 61 14.09 -16.42 -8.95
CA LEU A 61 13.08 -15.35 -9.05
C LEU A 61 11.77 -15.85 -9.65
N ASN A 62 10.68 -15.55 -8.99
CA ASN A 62 9.32 -15.78 -9.48
C ASN A 62 8.96 -14.70 -10.52
N GLU A 63 8.79 -15.11 -11.79
CA GLU A 63 8.46 -14.22 -12.90
C GLU A 63 7.17 -13.42 -12.69
N LYS A 64 6.18 -14.02 -12.02
CA LYS A 64 4.90 -13.34 -11.73
C LYS A 64 5.07 -12.09 -10.88
N VAL A 65 6.04 -12.08 -9.99
CA VAL A 65 6.33 -10.92 -9.12
C VAL A 65 6.78 -9.71 -9.95
N VAL A 66 7.58 -9.94 -10.99
CA VAL A 66 8.03 -8.90 -11.93
C VAL A 66 6.83 -8.32 -12.69
N ASP A 67 5.95 -9.18 -13.22
CA ASP A 67 4.73 -8.74 -13.92
C ASP A 67 3.84 -7.86 -13.01
N LEU A 68 3.63 -8.27 -11.76
CA LEU A 68 2.80 -7.52 -10.81
C LEU A 68 3.42 -6.14 -10.46
N ALA A 69 4.75 -6.06 -10.32
CA ALA A 69 5.45 -4.80 -10.08
C ALA A 69 5.37 -3.86 -11.30
N ILE A 70 5.51 -4.38 -12.53
CA ILE A 70 5.33 -3.59 -13.75
C ILE A 70 3.91 -3.02 -13.82
N ARG A 71 2.88 -3.83 -13.54
CA ARG A 71 1.48 -3.37 -13.51
C ARG A 71 1.27 -2.25 -12.50
N PHE A 72 1.85 -2.36 -11.31
CA PHE A 72 1.81 -1.28 -10.33
C PHE A 72 2.44 0.00 -10.87
N GLY A 73 3.68 -0.10 -11.39
CA GLY A 73 4.40 1.05 -11.94
C GLY A 73 3.63 1.76 -13.06
N LEU A 74 3.03 0.98 -13.98
CA LEU A 74 2.17 1.52 -15.03
C LEU A 74 0.90 2.18 -14.46
N GLY A 75 0.36 1.64 -13.36
CA GLY A 75 -0.82 2.18 -12.68
C GLY A 75 -0.60 3.54 -12.01
N ILE A 76 0.64 3.91 -11.73
CA ILE A 76 1.05 5.20 -11.15
C ILE A 76 1.84 6.06 -12.15
N ASP A 77 1.79 5.74 -13.43
CA ASP A 77 2.52 6.44 -14.51
C ASP A 77 4.03 6.56 -14.23
N ALA A 78 4.62 5.51 -13.66
CA ALA A 78 6.03 5.47 -13.30
C ALA A 78 6.92 4.98 -14.44
N TYR A 79 8.19 5.38 -14.36
CA TYR A 79 9.26 4.77 -15.16
C TYR A 79 9.49 3.32 -14.70
N ILE A 80 9.56 2.38 -15.65
CA ILE A 80 9.95 1.00 -15.40
C ILE A 80 11.42 0.83 -15.75
N ASP A 81 12.23 0.43 -14.76
CA ASP A 81 13.65 0.14 -14.99
C ASP A 81 13.81 -1.20 -15.71
N GLN A 82 14.37 -1.16 -16.90
CA GLN A 82 14.57 -2.33 -17.75
C GLN A 82 15.78 -3.19 -17.38
N ALA A 83 16.58 -2.75 -16.41
CA ALA A 83 17.76 -3.46 -15.92
C ALA A 83 17.85 -3.42 -14.40
N SER A 84 16.81 -3.91 -13.75
CA SER A 84 16.69 -3.89 -12.29
C SER A 84 17.61 -4.91 -11.62
N VAL A 85 18.14 -4.59 -10.43
CA VAL A 85 19.11 -5.40 -9.71
C VAL A 85 18.64 -5.67 -8.30
N PHE A 86 18.70 -6.94 -7.88
CA PHE A 86 18.55 -7.32 -6.48
C PHE A 86 19.83 -7.12 -5.70
N ALA A 87 19.70 -6.66 -4.47
CA ALA A 87 20.78 -6.45 -3.52
C ALA A 87 20.47 -7.11 -2.18
N ARG A 88 21.51 -7.40 -1.40
CA ARG A 88 21.38 -7.88 -0.03
C ARG A 88 21.37 -6.70 0.93
N LYS A 89 20.28 -6.60 1.70
CA LYS A 89 20.12 -5.71 2.85
C LYS A 89 20.49 -6.50 4.10
N ASN A 90 21.69 -6.25 4.64
CA ASN A 90 22.24 -7.08 5.70
C ASN A 90 21.75 -6.63 7.08
N TYR A 91 21.08 -7.49 7.80
CA TYR A 91 20.72 -7.32 9.20
C TYR A 91 20.39 -8.69 9.82
N PHE A 92 20.59 -8.82 11.15
CA PHE A 92 20.39 -10.07 11.86
C PHE A 92 19.12 -9.99 12.70
N TYR A 93 18.16 -10.85 12.38
CA TYR A 93 16.94 -11.03 13.12
C TYR A 93 16.54 -12.50 13.13
N PRO A 94 15.94 -13.03 14.23
CA PRO A 94 15.58 -14.46 14.31
C PRO A 94 14.63 -14.93 13.21
N ASP A 95 13.74 -14.05 12.73
CA ASP A 95 12.79 -14.32 11.65
C ASP A 95 13.36 -14.05 10.24
N SER A 96 14.63 -13.72 10.14
CA SER A 96 15.38 -13.61 8.88
C SER A 96 16.57 -14.60 8.86
N PRO A 97 16.36 -15.89 8.56
CA PRO A 97 17.37 -16.95 8.73
C PRO A 97 18.65 -16.74 7.93
N LYS A 98 18.56 -16.06 6.77
CA LYS A 98 19.72 -15.74 5.92
C LYS A 98 20.67 -14.70 6.55
N GLY A 99 20.20 -13.93 7.52
CA GLY A 99 20.93 -12.78 8.06
C GLY A 99 20.96 -11.59 7.11
N TYR A 100 20.21 -11.65 6.02
CA TYR A 100 19.96 -10.55 5.09
C TYR A 100 18.57 -10.72 4.45
N GLN A 101 18.04 -9.64 3.91
CA GLN A 101 16.84 -9.61 3.08
C GLN A 101 17.26 -9.31 1.64
N ILE A 102 16.76 -10.07 0.68
CA ILE A 102 16.93 -9.74 -0.74
C ILE A 102 15.92 -8.63 -1.06
N SER A 103 16.43 -7.51 -1.55
CA SER A 103 15.70 -6.29 -1.83
C SER A 103 16.27 -5.59 -3.06
N GLN A 104 15.85 -4.37 -3.38
CA GLN A 104 16.41 -3.56 -4.45
C GLN A 104 16.78 -2.17 -3.90
N MET A 105 17.96 -1.66 -4.24
CA MET A 105 18.44 -0.37 -3.71
C MET A 105 18.66 0.64 -4.84
N ASP A 106 19.69 0.42 -5.65
CA ASP A 106 20.14 1.42 -6.66
C ASP A 106 19.26 1.41 -7.92
N ASN A 107 18.80 0.23 -8.33
CA ASN A 107 18.01 0.01 -9.54
C ASN A 107 16.66 -0.67 -9.22
N PRO A 108 15.74 0.04 -8.55
CA PRO A 108 14.41 -0.52 -8.27
C PRO A 108 13.63 -0.71 -9.57
N ILE A 109 12.80 -1.74 -9.62
CA ILE A 109 12.00 -2.06 -10.81
C ILE A 109 11.03 -0.94 -11.21
N VAL A 110 10.52 -0.18 -10.24
CA VAL A 110 9.63 0.96 -10.45
C VAL A 110 10.31 2.23 -9.96
N GLY A 111 10.59 3.14 -10.85
CA GLY A 111 11.18 4.45 -10.58
C GLY A 111 10.12 5.51 -10.23
N LEU A 112 10.46 6.78 -10.54
CA LEU A 112 9.59 7.91 -10.25
C LEU A 112 8.21 7.77 -10.91
N GLY A 113 7.17 7.98 -10.13
CA GLY A 113 5.78 7.97 -10.54
C GLY A 113 4.95 8.92 -9.67
N HIS A 114 3.65 8.85 -9.78
CA HIS A 114 2.75 9.68 -8.97
C HIS A 114 1.36 9.06 -8.84
N ILE A 115 0.61 9.53 -7.83
CA ILE A 115 -0.80 9.25 -7.69
C ILE A 115 -1.55 10.52 -7.33
N ASP A 116 -2.70 10.74 -7.93
CA ASP A 116 -3.57 11.86 -7.61
C ASP A 116 -4.58 11.42 -6.53
N ILE A 117 -4.55 12.06 -5.38
CA ILE A 117 -5.47 11.83 -4.26
C ILE A 117 -6.62 12.84 -4.30
N GLN A 118 -7.81 12.41 -3.92
CA GLN A 118 -8.98 13.26 -3.79
C GLN A 118 -9.26 13.51 -2.30
N LEU A 119 -9.41 14.77 -1.92
CA LEU A 119 -9.72 15.21 -0.55
C LEU A 119 -11.23 15.37 -0.35
N GLU A 120 -11.68 15.47 0.91
CA GLU A 120 -13.09 15.56 1.26
C GLU A 120 -13.77 16.83 0.72
N ASP A 121 -12.99 17.90 0.53
CA ASP A 121 -13.48 19.15 -0.07
C ASP A 121 -13.61 19.10 -1.62
N GLY A 122 -13.33 17.95 -2.22
CA GLY A 122 -13.35 17.71 -3.67
C GLY A 122 -12.07 18.16 -4.38
N THR A 123 -11.08 18.70 -3.68
CA THR A 123 -9.79 19.05 -4.31
C THR A 123 -8.96 17.81 -4.62
N THR A 124 -8.19 17.89 -5.70
CA THR A 124 -7.24 16.83 -6.08
C THR A 124 -5.82 17.31 -5.84
N LYS A 125 -5.00 16.45 -5.23
CA LYS A 125 -3.58 16.73 -5.02
C LYS A 125 -2.74 15.59 -5.58
N ARG A 126 -1.66 15.94 -6.29
CA ARG A 126 -0.68 14.99 -6.77
C ARG A 126 0.35 14.70 -5.68
N ILE A 127 0.59 13.42 -5.41
CA ILE A 127 1.64 12.94 -4.52
C ILE A 127 2.64 12.14 -5.34
N GLY A 128 3.91 12.50 -5.25
CA GLY A 128 4.99 11.79 -5.91
C GLY A 128 5.25 10.43 -5.24
N VAL A 129 5.62 9.46 -6.05
CA VAL A 129 6.17 8.18 -5.62
C VAL A 129 7.61 8.15 -6.07
N THR A 130 8.53 8.10 -5.12
CA THR A 130 9.99 8.08 -5.39
C THR A 130 10.38 6.81 -6.13
N ARG A 131 9.85 5.67 -5.66
CA ARG A 131 10.10 4.34 -6.21
C ARG A 131 9.12 3.33 -5.63
N ALA A 132 9.04 2.19 -6.31
CA ALA A 132 8.59 0.95 -5.68
C ALA A 132 9.57 -0.17 -6.03
N HIS A 133 9.95 -0.95 -5.03
CA HIS A 133 10.94 -1.99 -5.19
C HIS A 133 10.49 -3.32 -4.63
N LEU A 134 11.00 -4.39 -5.25
CA LEU A 134 10.72 -5.76 -4.85
C LEU A 134 11.62 -6.17 -3.70
N GLU A 135 11.06 -6.86 -2.74
CA GLU A 135 11.79 -7.51 -1.66
C GLU A 135 11.08 -8.75 -1.14
N GLU A 136 11.72 -9.51 -0.29
CA GLU A 136 11.10 -10.63 0.41
C GLU A 136 10.62 -10.21 1.80
N ASP A 137 9.45 -10.71 2.23
CA ASP A 137 8.99 -10.49 3.61
C ASP A 137 9.81 -11.31 4.60
N ALA A 138 9.97 -10.84 5.82
CA ALA A 138 10.54 -11.58 6.94
C ALA A 138 9.55 -12.61 7.50
N GLY A 139 10.02 -13.56 8.28
CA GLY A 139 9.17 -14.44 9.08
C GLY A 139 8.40 -13.68 10.15
N LYS A 140 7.79 -14.40 11.07
CA LYS A 140 7.04 -13.84 12.19
C LYS A 140 7.65 -14.30 13.52
N SER A 141 7.98 -13.34 14.38
CA SER A 141 8.34 -13.60 15.78
C SER A 141 7.08 -13.61 16.64
N VAL A 142 6.88 -14.68 17.42
CA VAL A 142 5.72 -14.88 18.28
C VAL A 142 6.19 -14.83 19.73
N HIS A 143 5.82 -13.78 20.45
CA HIS A 143 6.32 -13.51 21.80
C HIS A 143 5.39 -13.97 22.91
N ASP A 144 4.09 -14.10 22.63
CA ASP A 144 3.05 -14.27 23.65
C ASP A 144 2.66 -15.73 23.92
N GLN A 145 3.17 -16.68 23.13
CA GLN A 145 2.78 -18.10 23.23
C GLN A 145 3.74 -18.93 24.11
N PHE A 146 4.93 -18.42 24.42
CA PHE A 146 5.97 -19.18 25.13
C PHE A 146 6.56 -18.34 26.25
N GLU A 147 6.52 -18.85 27.48
CA GLU A 147 7.12 -18.15 28.63
C GLU A 147 8.65 -18.14 28.51
N GLY A 148 9.25 -16.94 28.49
CA GLY A 148 10.70 -16.74 28.43
C GLY A 148 11.35 -17.10 27.07
N MET A 149 10.57 -17.36 26.04
CA MET A 149 11.05 -17.70 24.70
C MET A 149 10.21 -16.99 23.61
N SER A 150 10.80 -16.83 22.44
CA SER A 150 10.05 -16.39 21.23
C SER A 150 9.96 -17.55 20.24
N GLY A 151 8.76 -17.84 19.77
CA GLY A 151 8.54 -18.73 18.65
C GLY A 151 8.89 -18.03 17.34
N ILE A 152 9.41 -18.77 16.36
CA ILE A 152 9.67 -18.27 15.02
C ILE A 152 8.83 -19.04 14.03
N ASP A 153 8.00 -18.33 13.27
CA ASP A 153 7.22 -18.87 12.18
C ASP A 153 7.75 -18.30 10.85
N LEU A 154 8.25 -19.18 9.99
CA LEU A 154 8.86 -18.84 8.71
C LEU A 154 7.90 -18.99 7.52
N ASN A 155 6.61 -19.23 7.76
CA ASN A 155 5.64 -19.31 6.67
C ASN A 155 5.62 -18.02 5.83
N ARG A 156 5.76 -16.85 6.47
CA ARG A 156 5.80 -15.56 5.77
C ARG A 156 7.17 -15.24 5.15
N ALA A 157 8.26 -15.82 5.66
CA ALA A 157 9.62 -15.55 5.15
C ALA A 157 9.72 -15.86 3.66
N GLY A 158 10.13 -14.90 2.84
CA GLY A 158 10.21 -15.02 1.40
C GLY A 158 8.89 -14.76 0.65
N THR A 159 7.81 -14.36 1.32
CA THR A 159 6.60 -13.86 0.64
C THR A 159 6.96 -12.62 -0.16
N PRO A 160 6.52 -12.50 -1.45
CA PRO A 160 6.87 -11.35 -2.27
C PRO A 160 6.27 -10.08 -1.72
N LEU A 161 7.09 -9.05 -1.54
CA LEU A 161 6.70 -7.70 -1.15
C LEU A 161 7.01 -6.69 -2.24
N LEU A 162 6.15 -5.69 -2.36
CA LEU A 162 6.43 -4.44 -3.04
C LEU A 162 6.44 -3.33 -1.99
N GLU A 163 7.60 -2.72 -1.77
CA GLU A 163 7.73 -1.52 -0.93
C GLU A 163 7.58 -0.27 -1.80
N ILE A 164 6.62 0.58 -1.46
CA ILE A 164 6.25 1.79 -2.19
C ILE A 164 6.61 2.99 -1.33
N VAL A 165 7.49 3.83 -1.81
CA VAL A 165 8.00 5.00 -1.07
C VAL A 165 7.47 6.28 -1.69
N SER A 166 6.72 7.07 -0.92
CA SER A 166 6.23 8.37 -1.38
C SER A 166 7.30 9.46 -1.31
N GLU A 167 7.14 10.51 -2.11
CA GLU A 167 7.77 11.80 -1.81
C GLU A 167 7.14 12.40 -0.53
N PRO A 168 7.88 13.26 0.20
CA PRO A 168 7.35 13.92 1.40
C PRO A 168 6.44 15.12 1.03
N ASP A 169 5.44 14.86 0.21
CA ASP A 169 4.55 15.88 -0.37
C ASP A 169 3.31 16.16 0.48
N MET A 170 2.97 15.26 1.39
CA MET A 170 1.77 15.39 2.21
C MET A 170 1.96 16.42 3.32
N ARG A 171 0.92 17.24 3.55
CA ARG A 171 0.93 18.39 4.46
C ARG A 171 -0.20 18.35 5.50
N SER A 172 -0.98 17.28 5.50
CA SER A 172 -2.03 17.06 6.50
C SER A 172 -2.27 15.57 6.73
N VAL A 173 -2.91 15.25 7.84
CA VAL A 173 -3.34 13.89 8.17
C VAL A 173 -4.34 13.37 7.14
N GLU A 174 -5.26 14.23 6.67
CA GLU A 174 -6.22 13.93 5.62
C GLU A 174 -5.53 13.49 4.33
N GLU A 175 -4.50 14.23 3.88
CA GLU A 175 -3.71 13.88 2.69
C GLU A 175 -2.99 12.54 2.85
N ALA A 176 -2.42 12.27 4.03
CA ALA A 176 -1.75 11.01 4.34
C ALA A 176 -2.71 9.81 4.27
N VAL A 177 -3.88 9.93 4.90
CA VAL A 177 -4.90 8.88 4.87
C VAL A 177 -5.47 8.70 3.47
N ALA A 178 -5.70 9.79 2.73
CA ALA A 178 -6.18 9.73 1.34
C ALA A 178 -5.16 9.04 0.42
N TYR A 179 -3.85 9.33 0.59
CA TYR A 179 -2.78 8.65 -0.16
C TYR A 179 -2.76 7.15 0.09
N ILE A 180 -2.78 6.73 1.37
CA ILE A 180 -2.75 5.31 1.72
C ILE A 180 -3.99 4.59 1.17
N LYS A 181 -5.18 5.21 1.27
CA LYS A 181 -6.42 4.67 0.69
C LYS A 181 -6.34 4.57 -0.83
N ALA A 182 -5.74 5.55 -1.51
CA ALA A 182 -5.58 5.53 -2.96
C ALA A 182 -4.66 4.40 -3.42
N ILE A 183 -3.50 4.21 -2.77
CA ILE A 183 -2.60 3.07 -3.04
C ILE A 183 -3.28 1.74 -2.72
N HIS A 184 -3.96 1.63 -1.57
CA HIS A 184 -4.70 0.42 -1.18
C HIS A 184 -5.76 0.05 -2.23
N THR A 185 -6.54 1.03 -2.68
CA THR A 185 -7.52 0.83 -3.76
C THR A 185 -6.84 0.39 -5.04
N LEU A 186 -5.73 1.02 -5.42
CA LEU A 186 -5.01 0.73 -6.66
C LEU A 186 -4.46 -0.70 -6.69
N VAL A 187 -3.79 -1.15 -5.61
CA VAL A 187 -3.20 -2.50 -5.58
C VAL A 187 -4.25 -3.60 -5.67
N ARG A 188 -5.41 -3.39 -5.05
CA ARG A 188 -6.57 -4.30 -5.17
C ARG A 188 -7.21 -4.22 -6.55
N TRP A 189 -7.38 -3.03 -7.09
CA TRP A 189 -7.95 -2.80 -8.42
C TRP A 189 -7.15 -3.48 -9.53
N LEU A 190 -5.83 -3.41 -9.43
CA LEU A 190 -4.91 -4.09 -10.35
C LEU A 190 -4.83 -5.60 -10.12
N GLY A 191 -5.40 -6.11 -9.03
CA GLY A 191 -5.32 -7.52 -8.64
C GLY A 191 -3.89 -7.96 -8.30
N ILE A 192 -3.05 -7.04 -7.82
CA ILE A 192 -1.65 -7.34 -7.44
C ILE A 192 -1.50 -7.68 -5.96
N SER A 193 -2.48 -7.34 -5.12
CA SER A 193 -2.54 -7.64 -3.69
C SER A 193 -3.98 -7.73 -3.23
N ASP A 194 -4.24 -8.49 -2.17
CA ASP A 194 -5.53 -8.49 -1.47
C ASP A 194 -5.74 -7.25 -0.61
N GLY A 195 -4.64 -6.56 -0.23
CA GLY A 195 -4.68 -5.36 0.59
C GLY A 195 -5.14 -5.59 2.03
N ASN A 196 -5.05 -6.81 2.57
CA ASN A 196 -5.57 -7.13 3.90
C ASN A 196 -4.64 -6.61 5.01
N MET A 197 -5.03 -5.48 5.62
CA MET A 197 -4.28 -4.87 6.73
C MET A 197 -4.30 -5.74 8.00
N ALA A 198 -5.38 -6.49 8.25
CA ALA A 198 -5.52 -7.32 9.45
C ALA A 198 -4.58 -8.54 9.40
N GLU A 199 -4.33 -9.08 8.23
CA GLU A 199 -3.42 -10.20 8.00
C GLU A 199 -1.97 -9.73 7.77
N GLY A 200 -1.77 -8.41 7.58
CA GLY A 200 -0.46 -7.80 7.35
C GLY A 200 0.00 -7.86 5.89
N SER A 201 -0.90 -8.18 4.95
CA SER A 201 -0.60 -8.11 3.51
C SER A 201 -0.45 -6.68 3.01
N PHE A 202 -0.93 -5.70 3.78
CA PHE A 202 -0.78 -4.27 3.52
C PHE A 202 -0.42 -3.55 4.81
N ARG A 203 0.74 -2.91 4.84
CA ARG A 203 1.27 -2.20 6.00
C ARG A 203 1.72 -0.82 5.56
N ALA A 204 1.60 0.18 6.43
CA ALA A 204 2.08 1.53 6.17
C ALA A 204 2.90 2.04 7.35
N ASP A 205 4.08 2.57 7.08
CA ASP A 205 4.94 3.26 8.02
C ASP A 205 4.95 4.76 7.66
N CYS A 206 4.71 5.63 8.64
CA CYS A 206 4.56 7.05 8.41
C CYS A 206 5.76 7.83 8.98
N ASN A 207 6.45 8.58 8.14
CA ASN A 207 7.49 9.51 8.52
C ASN A 207 6.89 10.90 8.71
N VAL A 208 6.94 11.44 9.93
CA VAL A 208 6.33 12.74 10.29
C VAL A 208 7.39 13.70 10.79
N SER A 209 7.39 14.92 10.28
CA SER A 209 8.21 16.02 10.78
C SER A 209 7.45 17.34 10.72
N LEU A 210 7.90 18.32 11.50
CA LEU A 210 7.39 19.69 11.52
C LEU A 210 8.47 20.68 11.13
N ARG A 211 8.08 21.74 10.40
CA ARG A 211 8.95 22.87 10.11
C ARG A 211 8.19 24.20 10.17
N ARG A 212 8.90 25.30 10.32
CA ARG A 212 8.33 26.61 10.01
C ARG A 212 8.30 26.79 8.49
N PRO A 213 7.28 27.45 7.91
CA PRO A 213 7.17 27.65 6.48
C PRO A 213 8.45 28.26 5.87
N GLY A 214 8.92 27.67 4.76
CA GLY A 214 10.14 28.13 4.07
C GLY A 214 11.45 27.68 4.71
N GLN A 215 11.45 27.00 5.84
CA GLN A 215 12.64 26.40 6.44
C GLN A 215 12.91 25.00 5.84
N PRO A 216 14.14 24.47 5.96
CA PRO A 216 14.43 23.07 5.64
C PRO A 216 13.50 22.10 6.38
N PHE A 217 13.39 20.87 5.90
CA PHE A 217 12.61 19.82 6.61
C PHE A 217 13.13 19.62 8.03
N GLY A 218 12.21 19.45 8.96
CA GLY A 218 12.53 19.11 10.33
C GLY A 218 12.99 17.64 10.48
N THR A 219 13.44 17.28 11.68
CA THR A 219 13.79 15.91 12.00
C THR A 219 12.55 15.02 12.00
N ARG A 220 12.57 13.95 11.24
CA ARG A 220 11.46 13.02 11.11
C ARG A 220 11.48 11.92 12.17
N CYS A 221 10.29 11.54 12.62
CA CYS A 221 10.07 10.30 13.35
C CYS A 221 9.28 9.33 12.49
N GLU A 222 9.65 8.06 12.52
CA GLU A 222 8.97 6.97 11.83
C GLU A 222 7.95 6.34 12.77
N LEU A 223 6.69 6.25 12.34
CA LEU A 223 5.60 5.63 13.10
C LEU A 223 5.31 4.23 12.57
N LYS A 224 5.30 3.25 13.47
CA LYS A 224 5.03 1.84 13.18
C LYS A 224 3.84 1.30 13.98
N ASN A 225 3.42 0.07 13.67
CA ASN A 225 2.27 -0.63 14.27
C ASN A 225 0.93 0.00 13.91
N LEU A 226 0.75 0.36 12.64
CA LEU A 226 -0.41 1.05 12.11
C LEU A 226 -1.29 0.08 11.32
N ASN A 227 -2.17 -0.65 12.01
CA ASN A 227 -2.92 -1.79 11.46
C ASN A 227 -4.31 -1.41 10.90
N SER A 228 -4.62 -0.13 10.81
CA SER A 228 -5.86 0.37 10.20
C SER A 228 -5.73 1.84 9.82
N PHE A 229 -6.55 2.30 8.87
CA PHE A 229 -6.59 3.72 8.49
C PHE A 229 -6.88 4.64 9.69
N ARG A 230 -7.73 4.19 10.62
CA ARG A 230 -8.02 4.92 11.85
C ARG A 230 -6.79 5.05 12.76
N PHE A 231 -6.00 3.98 12.91
CA PHE A 231 -4.78 4.04 13.72
C PHE A 231 -3.71 4.90 13.08
N ILE A 232 -3.63 4.92 11.75
CA ILE A 232 -2.75 5.82 10.99
C ILE A 232 -3.10 7.28 11.27
N GLU A 233 -4.37 7.64 11.14
CA GLU A 233 -4.87 8.98 11.43
C GLU A 233 -4.55 9.41 12.87
N GLN A 234 -4.86 8.55 13.85
CA GLN A 234 -4.60 8.81 15.26
C GLN A 234 -3.12 8.96 15.57
N ALA A 235 -2.28 8.06 15.04
CA ALA A 235 -0.85 8.07 15.30
C ALA A 235 -0.17 9.34 14.75
N ILE A 236 -0.54 9.76 13.53
CA ILE A 236 0.00 10.97 12.93
C ILE A 236 -0.41 12.21 13.75
N ASN A 237 -1.67 12.32 14.18
CA ASN A 237 -2.14 13.42 15.01
C ASN A 237 -1.37 13.48 16.34
N VAL A 238 -1.27 12.37 17.06
CA VAL A 238 -0.52 12.27 18.32
C VAL A 238 0.94 12.68 18.15
N GLU A 239 1.57 12.26 17.06
CA GLU A 239 2.97 12.60 16.80
C GLU A 239 3.16 14.08 16.44
N ILE A 240 2.23 14.67 15.68
CA ILE A 240 2.23 16.10 15.39
C ILE A 240 2.14 16.91 16.69
N GLU A 241 1.18 16.58 17.57
CA GLU A 241 1.00 17.26 18.85
C GLU A 241 2.26 17.14 19.72
N ARG A 242 2.84 15.93 19.82
CA ARG A 242 4.08 15.70 20.57
C ARG A 242 5.25 16.53 20.05
N GLN A 243 5.47 16.55 18.72
CA GLN A 243 6.56 17.33 18.13
C GLN A 243 6.35 18.83 18.32
N MET A 244 5.12 19.32 18.15
CA MET A 244 4.78 20.73 18.40
C MET A 244 5.11 21.12 19.84
N GLU A 245 4.65 20.36 20.82
CA GLU A 245 4.93 20.62 22.23
C GLU A 245 6.44 20.74 22.50
N ILE A 246 7.23 19.77 22.05
CA ILE A 246 8.68 19.79 22.25
C ILE A 246 9.33 21.03 21.61
N LEU A 247 8.96 21.33 20.36
CA LEU A 247 9.56 22.45 19.60
C LEU A 247 9.16 23.81 20.16
N GLU A 248 7.95 23.96 20.68
CA GLU A 248 7.47 25.22 21.28
C GLU A 248 8.12 25.50 22.63
N TYR A 249 8.48 24.47 23.39
CA TYR A 249 9.28 24.62 24.59
C TYR A 249 10.80 24.76 24.33
N GLY A 250 11.21 24.88 23.05
CA GLY A 250 12.59 25.09 22.66
C GLY A 250 13.45 23.81 22.69
N GLY A 251 12.83 22.66 22.73
CA GLY A 251 13.48 21.35 22.59
C GLY A 251 13.83 21.01 21.14
N SER A 252 14.40 19.83 20.96
CA SER A 252 14.74 19.25 19.63
C SER A 252 14.08 17.88 19.48
N ILE A 253 13.79 17.52 18.24
CA ILE A 253 13.27 16.20 17.89
C ILE A 253 14.45 15.30 17.54
N ASP A 254 14.50 14.12 18.15
CA ASP A 254 15.43 13.06 17.81
C ASP A 254 14.88 12.22 16.66
N GLN A 255 15.75 11.79 15.75
CA GLN A 255 15.37 10.90 14.66
C GLN A 255 15.25 9.48 15.19
N GLU A 256 14.03 9.00 15.34
CA GLU A 256 13.73 7.69 15.94
C GLU A 256 12.55 6.98 15.29
N THR A 257 12.47 5.67 15.52
CA THR A 257 11.29 4.86 15.22
C THR A 257 10.42 4.79 16.48
N ARG A 258 9.14 5.08 16.33
CA ARG A 258 8.15 5.11 17.41
C ARG A 258 7.01 4.13 17.17
N LEU A 259 6.61 3.43 18.21
CA LEU A 259 5.47 2.52 18.21
C LEU A 259 4.23 3.27 18.69
N PHE A 260 3.14 3.21 17.92
CA PHE A 260 1.85 3.73 18.35
C PHE A 260 1.12 2.76 19.26
N ASP A 261 0.63 3.24 20.41
CA ASP A 261 -0.24 2.52 21.34
C ASP A 261 -1.67 3.12 21.28
N PRO A 262 -2.62 2.44 20.59
CA PRO A 262 -3.97 2.97 20.41
C PRO A 262 -4.79 3.02 21.70
N ASN A 263 -4.43 2.24 22.74
CA ASN A 263 -5.16 2.23 24.00
C ASN A 263 -4.79 3.44 24.87
N LYS A 264 -3.54 3.89 24.77
CA LYS A 264 -3.04 5.03 25.51
C LYS A 264 -3.05 6.32 24.72
N MET A 265 -3.25 6.22 23.41
CA MET A 265 -3.15 7.36 22.47
C MET A 265 -1.80 8.07 22.59
N GLU A 266 -0.71 7.28 22.59
CA GLU A 266 0.66 7.78 22.67
C GLU A 266 1.60 7.06 21.70
N THR A 267 2.69 7.71 21.33
CA THR A 267 3.80 7.08 20.64
C THR A 267 4.96 6.86 21.62
N ARG A 268 5.62 5.68 21.53
CA ARG A 268 6.77 5.34 22.37
C ARG A 268 7.99 5.05 21.51
N SER A 269 9.15 5.56 21.91
CA SER A 269 10.42 5.23 21.24
C SER A 269 10.67 3.73 21.28
N MET A 270 11.00 3.15 20.13
CA MET A 270 11.46 1.76 20.01
C MET A 270 12.97 1.69 20.02
N ARG A 271 13.62 2.56 19.24
CA ARG A 271 15.08 2.66 19.14
C ARG A 271 15.45 4.04 18.61
N SER A 272 16.60 4.56 19.01
CA SER A 272 17.20 5.75 18.40
C SER A 272 17.87 5.37 17.07
N LYS A 273 17.94 6.30 16.12
CA LYS A 273 18.65 6.09 14.85
C LYS A 273 20.19 6.20 14.96
N GLU A 274 20.73 6.46 16.13
CA GLU A 274 22.16 6.26 16.40
C GLU A 274 22.57 4.78 16.22
N GLU A 275 21.60 3.86 16.32
CA GLU A 275 21.71 2.45 15.93
C GLU A 275 21.19 2.18 14.51
N ALA A 276 21.07 3.21 13.64
CA ALA A 276 20.67 3.01 12.26
C ALA A 276 21.65 2.02 11.62
N ASN A 277 21.17 0.82 11.37
CA ASN A 277 21.97 -0.23 10.78
C ASN A 277 22.48 0.26 9.42
N ASP A 278 23.79 0.38 9.27
CA ASP A 278 24.41 0.39 7.97
C ASP A 278 24.17 -0.98 7.35
N TYR A 279 23.13 -1.10 6.52
CA TYR A 279 22.74 -2.36 5.90
C TYR A 279 23.77 -2.89 4.90
N ARG A 280 24.81 -2.11 4.57
CA ARG A 280 25.90 -2.49 3.68
C ARG A 280 25.41 -3.21 2.44
N TYR A 281 24.50 -2.54 1.73
CA TYR A 281 23.93 -3.08 0.49
C TYR A 281 25.04 -3.43 -0.50
N PHE A 282 24.88 -4.58 -1.17
CA PHE A 282 25.65 -4.97 -2.33
C PHE A 282 24.79 -5.86 -3.23
N PRO A 283 25.05 -5.90 -4.56
CA PRO A 283 24.30 -6.76 -5.47
C PRO A 283 24.34 -8.22 -5.03
N ASP A 284 23.19 -8.90 -5.07
CA ASP A 284 23.12 -10.31 -4.70
C ASP A 284 23.87 -11.15 -5.74
N PRO A 285 24.92 -11.90 -5.34
CA PRO A 285 25.76 -12.65 -6.28
C PRO A 285 25.04 -13.87 -6.89
N ASP A 286 23.94 -14.31 -6.28
CA ASP A 286 23.18 -15.47 -6.70
C ASP A 286 22.03 -15.12 -7.68
N LEU A 287 21.80 -13.83 -7.91
CA LEU A 287 20.74 -13.33 -8.79
C LEU A 287 21.33 -12.53 -9.95
N LEU A 288 20.91 -12.86 -11.16
CA LEU A 288 21.21 -12.04 -12.34
C LEU A 288 20.36 -10.77 -12.35
N PRO A 289 20.83 -9.69 -13.01
CA PRO A 289 19.97 -8.53 -13.29
C PRO A 289 18.67 -8.97 -13.98
N VAL A 290 17.57 -8.35 -13.57
CA VAL A 290 16.24 -8.55 -14.18
C VAL A 290 16.17 -7.67 -15.42
N ILE A 291 16.19 -8.29 -16.58
CA ILE A 291 16.09 -7.58 -17.86
C ILE A 291 14.62 -7.62 -18.31
N ILE A 292 14.01 -6.46 -18.49
CA ILE A 292 12.61 -6.29 -18.88
C ILE A 292 12.58 -5.73 -20.30
N ALA A 293 12.02 -6.49 -21.22
CA ALA A 293 11.88 -6.08 -22.61
C ALA A 293 10.71 -5.10 -22.80
N ASP A 294 10.78 -4.24 -23.82
CA ASP A 294 9.68 -3.32 -24.19
C ASP A 294 8.37 -4.07 -24.44
N GLU A 295 8.44 -5.23 -25.07
CA GLU A 295 7.27 -6.06 -25.37
C GLU A 295 6.57 -6.55 -24.09
N GLN A 296 7.32 -6.79 -23.02
CA GLN A 296 6.78 -7.19 -21.72
C GLN A 296 6.03 -6.03 -21.07
N ILE A 297 6.61 -4.82 -21.14
CA ILE A 297 5.97 -3.60 -20.63
C ILE A 297 4.69 -3.29 -21.40
N GLU A 298 4.73 -3.37 -22.74
CA GLU A 298 3.57 -3.11 -23.58
C GLU A 298 2.48 -4.17 -23.40
N ALA A 299 2.84 -5.43 -23.22
CA ALA A 299 1.88 -6.49 -22.88
C ALA A 299 1.21 -6.23 -21.52
N ALA A 300 1.96 -5.82 -20.52
CA ALA A 300 1.43 -5.45 -19.22
C ALA A 300 0.51 -4.22 -19.33
N ARG A 301 0.90 -3.20 -20.13
CA ARG A 301 0.08 -2.01 -20.41
C ARG A 301 -1.24 -2.35 -21.06
N ALA A 302 -1.23 -3.21 -22.07
CA ALA A 302 -2.44 -3.66 -22.77
C ALA A 302 -3.38 -4.49 -21.89
N ALA A 303 -2.83 -5.16 -20.85
CA ALA A 303 -3.59 -5.94 -19.90
C ALA A 303 -4.10 -5.15 -18.68
N LEU A 304 -3.72 -3.87 -18.55
CA LEU A 304 -4.22 -3.03 -17.45
C LEU A 304 -5.74 -2.82 -17.60
N PRO A 305 -6.49 -2.95 -16.48
CA PRO A 305 -7.87 -2.50 -16.46
C PRO A 305 -7.94 -0.97 -16.60
N GLU A 306 -9.08 -0.45 -17.02
CA GLU A 306 -9.35 0.99 -16.88
C GLU A 306 -9.16 1.40 -15.41
N LEU A 307 -8.28 2.38 -15.15
CA LEU A 307 -7.92 2.78 -13.79
C LEU A 307 -9.07 3.50 -13.07
N PRO A 308 -9.10 3.50 -11.73
CA PRO A 308 -10.20 4.07 -10.94
C PRO A 308 -10.55 5.51 -11.30
N ALA A 309 -9.54 6.37 -11.53
CA ALA A 309 -9.77 7.78 -11.88
C ALA A 309 -10.40 7.94 -13.25
N ALA A 310 -9.93 7.19 -14.26
CA ALA A 310 -10.51 7.20 -15.60
C ALA A 310 -11.95 6.68 -15.60
N ARG A 311 -12.19 5.59 -14.86
CA ARG A 311 -13.52 5.00 -14.74
C ARG A 311 -14.50 5.93 -14.03
N ARG A 312 -14.09 6.66 -13.01
CA ARG A 312 -14.89 7.72 -12.38
C ARG A 312 -15.28 8.80 -13.36
N ALA A 313 -14.32 9.33 -14.10
CA ALA A 313 -14.58 10.36 -15.09
C ALA A 313 -15.57 9.86 -16.17
N ARG A 314 -15.42 8.62 -16.61
CA ARG A 314 -16.33 7.99 -17.54
C ARG A 314 -17.74 7.79 -16.96
N PHE A 315 -17.87 7.34 -15.71
CA PHE A 315 -19.17 7.20 -15.06
C PHE A 315 -19.93 8.53 -14.97
N ILE A 316 -19.22 9.61 -14.66
CA ILE A 316 -19.82 10.95 -14.65
C ILE A 316 -20.27 11.35 -16.06
N ALA A 317 -19.42 11.18 -17.05
CA ALA A 317 -19.68 11.60 -18.42
C ALA A 317 -20.80 10.79 -19.09
N ASP A 318 -20.74 9.46 -18.97
CA ASP A 318 -21.61 8.55 -19.72
C ASP A 318 -22.94 8.24 -18.99
N PHE A 319 -22.91 8.18 -17.66
CA PHE A 319 -24.06 7.76 -16.86
C PHE A 319 -24.72 8.89 -16.08
N GLY A 320 -24.15 10.10 -16.10
CA GLY A 320 -24.71 11.29 -15.44
C GLY A 320 -24.78 11.19 -13.92
N VAL A 321 -23.93 10.37 -13.31
CA VAL A 321 -23.81 10.28 -11.85
C VAL A 321 -23.02 11.46 -11.29
N THR A 322 -23.19 11.76 -10.01
CA THR A 322 -22.41 12.80 -9.34
C THR A 322 -20.98 12.33 -9.08
N GLU A 323 -20.08 13.26 -8.79
CA GLU A 323 -18.70 12.94 -8.39
C GLU A 323 -18.64 12.02 -7.17
N TYR A 324 -19.49 12.29 -6.19
CA TYR A 324 -19.66 11.44 -5.02
C TYR A 324 -20.11 10.02 -5.38
N ASP A 325 -21.14 9.88 -6.22
CA ASP A 325 -21.61 8.54 -6.66
C ASP A 325 -20.50 7.78 -7.39
N ALA A 326 -19.82 8.45 -8.32
CA ALA A 326 -18.74 7.85 -9.08
C ALA A 326 -17.57 7.42 -8.18
N HIS A 327 -17.26 8.21 -7.15
CA HIS A 327 -16.25 7.85 -6.15
C HIS A 327 -16.66 6.58 -5.38
N VAL A 328 -17.87 6.52 -4.85
CA VAL A 328 -18.37 5.36 -4.08
C VAL A 328 -18.42 4.11 -4.95
N LEU A 329 -18.92 4.21 -6.17
CA LEU A 329 -19.02 3.09 -7.12
C LEU A 329 -17.66 2.56 -7.59
N THR A 330 -16.60 3.33 -7.43
CA THR A 330 -15.23 2.95 -7.82
C THR A 330 -14.29 2.69 -6.65
N LEU A 331 -14.83 2.46 -5.45
CA LEU A 331 -14.04 2.03 -4.29
C LEU A 331 -13.48 0.61 -4.45
N SER A 332 -14.14 -0.23 -5.24
CA SER A 332 -13.60 -1.53 -5.66
C SER A 332 -13.95 -1.79 -7.12
N ARG A 333 -13.12 -2.60 -7.78
CA ARG A 333 -13.33 -2.96 -9.18
C ARG A 333 -14.61 -3.78 -9.36
N GLU A 334 -14.86 -4.70 -8.44
CA GLU A 334 -16.03 -5.57 -8.42
C GLU A 334 -17.33 -4.75 -8.36
N MET A 335 -17.37 -3.73 -7.50
CA MET A 335 -18.52 -2.83 -7.39
C MET A 335 -18.73 -2.03 -8.67
N ALA A 336 -17.66 -1.54 -9.27
CA ALA A 336 -17.73 -0.80 -10.53
C ALA A 336 -18.20 -1.68 -11.69
N ASP A 337 -17.70 -2.92 -11.78
CA ASP A 337 -18.12 -3.91 -12.79
C ASP A 337 -19.59 -4.29 -12.59
N PHE A 338 -20.02 -4.52 -11.35
CA PHE A 338 -21.42 -4.81 -11.03
C PHE A 338 -22.35 -3.66 -11.40
N TYR A 339 -21.98 -2.43 -11.06
CA TYR A 339 -22.77 -1.25 -11.44
C TYR A 339 -22.94 -1.11 -12.95
N GLU A 340 -21.89 -1.28 -13.73
CA GLU A 340 -22.00 -1.22 -15.20
C GLU A 340 -22.90 -2.32 -15.76
N ALA A 341 -22.81 -3.53 -15.21
CA ALA A 341 -23.69 -4.63 -15.60
C ALA A 341 -25.17 -4.34 -15.25
N VAL A 342 -25.42 -3.73 -14.08
CA VAL A 342 -26.77 -3.26 -13.70
C VAL A 342 -27.29 -2.20 -14.68
N VAL A 343 -26.47 -1.20 -15.03
CA VAL A 343 -26.83 -0.15 -16.01
C VAL A 343 -27.18 -0.77 -17.36
N ALA A 344 -26.37 -1.71 -17.84
CA ALA A 344 -26.62 -2.39 -19.11
C ALA A 344 -27.95 -3.15 -19.09
N ALA A 345 -28.21 -3.92 -18.03
CA ALA A 345 -29.45 -4.69 -17.85
C ALA A 345 -30.69 -3.80 -17.66
N ALA A 346 -30.53 -2.60 -17.08
CA ALA A 346 -31.59 -1.63 -16.86
C ALA A 346 -31.98 -0.84 -18.12
N GLY A 347 -31.35 -1.08 -19.28
CA GLY A 347 -31.65 -0.39 -20.52
C GLY A 347 -30.64 0.69 -20.93
N GLY A 348 -29.46 0.70 -20.31
CA GLY A 348 -28.29 1.51 -20.71
C GLY A 348 -28.16 2.84 -20.00
N ALA A 349 -27.34 3.72 -20.54
CA ALA A 349 -26.85 4.95 -19.92
C ALA A 349 -27.93 5.87 -19.30
N LYS A 350 -29.13 5.90 -19.85
CA LYS A 350 -30.25 6.70 -19.32
C LYS A 350 -30.67 6.28 -17.92
N GLN A 351 -30.39 5.05 -17.54
CA GLN A 351 -30.69 4.50 -16.21
C GLN A 351 -29.50 4.63 -15.23
N GLY A 352 -28.40 5.24 -15.65
CA GLY A 352 -27.17 5.31 -14.85
C GLY A 352 -27.39 5.86 -13.44
N LYS A 353 -28.04 7.01 -13.30
CA LYS A 353 -28.29 7.62 -12.00
C LYS A 353 -29.23 6.79 -11.10
N VAL A 354 -30.28 6.20 -11.70
CA VAL A 354 -31.22 5.34 -10.96
C VAL A 354 -30.51 4.07 -10.49
N SER A 355 -29.74 3.44 -11.39
CA SER A 355 -28.92 2.26 -11.08
C SER A 355 -27.90 2.54 -9.95
N ALA A 356 -27.24 3.72 -9.98
CA ALA A 356 -26.33 4.12 -8.93
C ALA A 356 -27.04 4.22 -7.57
N ASN A 357 -28.20 4.84 -7.51
CA ASN A 357 -28.97 4.96 -6.28
C ASN A 357 -29.34 3.58 -5.71
N TRP A 358 -29.78 2.65 -6.57
CA TRP A 358 -30.11 1.28 -6.16
C TRP A 358 -28.89 0.50 -5.68
N VAL A 359 -27.78 0.56 -6.41
CA VAL A 359 -26.54 -0.16 -6.08
C VAL A 359 -25.96 0.35 -4.75
N MET A 360 -25.81 1.67 -4.61
CA MET A 360 -25.20 2.27 -3.40
C MET A 360 -26.13 2.25 -2.19
N GLY A 361 -27.44 2.36 -2.41
CA GLY A 361 -28.45 2.41 -1.36
C GLY A 361 -28.97 1.02 -0.95
N GLU A 362 -30.09 0.63 -1.54
CA GLU A 362 -30.85 -0.56 -1.12
C GLU A 362 -30.04 -1.86 -1.25
N PHE A 363 -29.35 -2.04 -2.37
CA PHE A 363 -28.59 -3.27 -2.62
C PHE A 363 -27.39 -3.40 -1.65
N SER A 364 -26.51 -2.39 -1.57
CA SER A 364 -25.38 -2.43 -0.63
C SER A 364 -25.85 -2.46 0.82
N GLY A 365 -26.94 -1.77 1.16
CA GLY A 365 -27.56 -1.83 2.48
C GLY A 365 -28.06 -3.22 2.84
N ALA A 366 -28.65 -3.96 1.88
CA ALA A 366 -29.10 -5.33 2.07
C ALA A 366 -27.93 -6.30 2.27
N LEU A 367 -26.86 -6.19 1.49
CA LEU A 367 -25.64 -6.99 1.65
C LEU A 367 -25.00 -6.76 3.03
N ASN A 368 -24.79 -5.50 3.43
CA ASN A 368 -24.24 -5.16 4.72
C ASN A 368 -25.07 -5.72 5.89
N LYS A 369 -26.40 -5.65 5.80
CA LYS A 369 -27.30 -6.19 6.82
C LYS A 369 -27.23 -7.73 6.89
N ALA A 370 -26.98 -8.38 5.77
CA ALA A 370 -26.83 -9.84 5.69
C ALA A 370 -25.40 -10.31 6.04
N GLY A 371 -24.43 -9.40 6.16
CA GLY A 371 -23.01 -9.73 6.37
C GLY A 371 -22.40 -10.44 5.16
N LEU A 372 -22.86 -10.10 3.95
CA LEU A 372 -22.39 -10.70 2.70
C LEU A 372 -21.51 -9.73 1.92
N ASP A 373 -20.49 -10.26 1.28
CA ASP A 373 -19.73 -9.56 0.26
C ASP A 373 -20.47 -9.58 -1.09
N LEU A 374 -20.06 -8.70 -2.01
CA LEU A 374 -20.67 -8.61 -3.35
C LEU A 374 -20.59 -9.94 -4.11
N ALA A 375 -19.48 -10.68 -3.96
CA ALA A 375 -19.27 -11.98 -4.61
C ALA A 375 -20.30 -13.05 -4.15
N ASP A 376 -20.79 -12.93 -2.91
CA ASP A 376 -21.75 -13.87 -2.30
C ASP A 376 -23.21 -13.39 -2.46
N SER A 377 -23.42 -12.34 -3.27
CA SER A 377 -24.75 -11.78 -3.46
C SER A 377 -25.72 -12.78 -4.08
N PRO A 378 -26.91 -13.01 -3.47
CA PRO A 378 -27.95 -13.82 -4.06
C PRO A 378 -28.66 -13.14 -5.25
N VAL A 379 -28.41 -11.82 -5.47
CA VAL A 379 -29.03 -11.03 -6.54
C VAL A 379 -27.97 -10.67 -7.57
N SER A 380 -28.15 -11.10 -8.81
CA SER A 380 -27.25 -10.76 -9.89
C SER A 380 -27.50 -9.33 -10.45
N ALA A 381 -26.53 -8.82 -11.19
CA ALA A 381 -26.65 -7.52 -11.85
C ALA A 381 -27.82 -7.47 -12.85
N GLU A 382 -28.06 -8.59 -13.55
CA GLU A 382 -29.19 -8.72 -14.51
C GLU A 382 -30.54 -8.68 -13.77
N GLN A 383 -30.66 -9.33 -12.63
CA GLN A 383 -31.88 -9.31 -11.82
C GLN A 383 -32.17 -7.92 -11.28
N LEU A 384 -31.16 -7.23 -10.73
CA LEU A 384 -31.32 -5.86 -10.24
C LEU A 384 -31.61 -4.90 -11.37
N GLY A 385 -30.89 -4.99 -12.49
CA GLY A 385 -31.12 -4.15 -13.66
C GLY A 385 -32.48 -4.38 -14.29
N GLY A 386 -32.93 -5.63 -14.40
CA GLY A 386 -34.27 -5.98 -14.88
C GLY A 386 -35.40 -5.48 -13.98
N MET A 387 -35.16 -5.29 -12.69
CA MET A 387 -36.12 -4.66 -11.78
C MET A 387 -36.19 -3.13 -11.99
N ILE A 388 -35.08 -2.51 -12.37
CA ILE A 388 -34.98 -1.05 -12.59
C ILE A 388 -35.56 -0.66 -13.96
N ALA A 389 -35.47 -1.53 -14.98
CA ALA A 389 -35.98 -1.33 -16.32
C ALA A 389 -37.53 -1.19 -16.32
#